data_ce57254d0357df796bb40b94168fb9a1
#
_entry.id   ce57254d0357df796bb40b94168fb9a1
#
_cell.length_a   1.000
_cell.length_b   1.000
_cell.length_c   1.000
_cell.angle_alpha   90.00
_cell.angle_beta   90.00
_cell.angle_gamma   90.00
#
_symmetry.space_group_name_H-M   'P 1'
#
loop_
_entity.id
_entity.type
_entity.pdbx_description
1 polymer ?
#
loop_
_entity_poly.entity_id
_entity_poly.type
_entity_poly.pdbx_seq_one_letter_code
_entity_poly.pdbx_strand_id
1 'polypeptide(L)'
;MLQLLVNLKELWLAEGIGLCRTEHMFFEKDRIAAIREMICSDTVEERENALAKIEPMQQKDFEALYEAMEGYGVTIRYLDPPLHEFVPTEEADIKLLADSQGKTVEQIKNIIASLHEFNPMMGHRGCRLAVTFPEIAKMQTRAVIKAAIAVSRRLNTKITPEIMIPLVGEVKELKYVKNIVCETADEIIKNENIDMTYHVGTMIEIPRAALTADEIAKEADFFSFGTNDLTQMTFGFSRDDAGKFLGAYYDKKIYENDPFAKLDQKGVGKLVKMASTLGRETNPNIHLGICGEHGGDPSSVEFC
;
A
#
# COMPACT_ATOMS: atom_id res chain seq x y z
N MET A 1 -10.81 5.80 -12.95
CA MET A 1 -9.40 5.95 -12.51
C MET A 1 -8.45 6.06 -13.70
N LEU A 2 -8.44 5.11 -14.64
CA LEU A 2 -7.51 5.10 -15.79
C LEU A 2 -7.58 6.36 -16.65
N GLN A 3 -8.79 6.83 -17.00
CA GLN A 3 -8.99 8.06 -17.81
C GLN A 3 -8.44 9.30 -17.10
N LEU A 4 -8.48 9.33 -15.77
CA LEU A 4 -7.90 10.42 -14.97
C LEU A 4 -6.38 10.40 -15.02
N LEU A 5 -5.76 9.20 -15.00
CA LEU A 5 -4.30 9.03 -15.07
C LEU A 5 -3.75 9.40 -16.44
N VAL A 6 -4.44 9.01 -17.52
CA VAL A 6 -4.10 9.43 -18.90
C VAL A 6 -4.17 10.96 -19.02
N ASN A 7 -5.24 11.57 -18.51
CA ASN A 7 -5.40 13.01 -18.53
C ASN A 7 -4.33 13.74 -17.68
N LEU A 8 -3.92 13.16 -16.55
CA LEU A 8 -2.87 13.72 -15.71
C LEU A 8 -1.51 13.68 -16.39
N LYS A 9 -1.18 12.60 -17.12
CA LYS A 9 0.07 12.51 -17.90
C LYS A 9 0.15 13.59 -18.99
N GLU A 10 -0.95 13.74 -19.76
CA GLU A 10 -0.99 14.71 -20.87
C GLU A 10 -1.04 16.17 -20.41
N LEU A 11 -1.72 16.45 -19.28
CA LEU A 11 -1.93 17.82 -18.79
C LEU A 11 -0.83 18.30 -17.82
N TRP A 12 -0.17 17.39 -17.08
CA TRP A 12 0.70 17.76 -15.96
C TRP A 12 2.15 17.31 -16.12
N LEU A 13 2.53 16.71 -17.26
CA LEU A 13 3.88 16.20 -17.51
C LEU A 13 4.37 15.24 -16.39
N ALA A 14 3.48 14.41 -15.86
CA ALA A 14 3.84 13.47 -14.81
C ALA A 14 4.83 12.43 -15.34
N GLU A 15 5.95 12.27 -14.67
CA GLU A 15 7.04 11.34 -15.02
C GLU A 15 6.97 10.03 -14.23
N GLY A 16 5.93 9.80 -13.45
CA GLY A 16 5.76 8.59 -12.65
C GLY A 16 4.53 8.61 -11.75
N ILE A 17 4.26 7.48 -11.15
CA ILE A 17 3.24 7.31 -10.10
C ILE A 17 3.96 6.88 -8.82
N GLY A 18 4.07 7.82 -7.86
CA GLY A 18 4.74 7.55 -6.58
C GLY A 18 3.92 6.72 -5.60
N LEU A 19 2.61 6.57 -5.83
CA LEU A 19 1.74 5.75 -5.00
C LEU A 19 0.51 5.28 -5.77
N CYS A 20 0.49 3.99 -6.12
CA CYS A 20 -0.71 3.28 -6.53
C CYS A 20 -1.29 2.51 -5.33
N ARG A 21 -2.46 2.92 -4.86
CA ARG A 21 -3.19 2.27 -3.75
C ARG A 21 -4.04 1.13 -4.29
N THR A 22 -3.62 -0.11 -4.03
CA THR A 22 -4.27 -1.30 -4.59
C THR A 22 -5.63 -1.60 -3.97
N GLU A 23 -5.91 -1.11 -2.76
CA GLU A 23 -7.20 -1.27 -2.10
C GLU A 23 -8.38 -0.72 -2.91
N HIS A 24 -8.18 0.38 -3.64
CA HIS A 24 -9.23 0.95 -4.48
C HIS A 24 -9.69 0.03 -5.63
N MET A 25 -8.84 -0.93 -6.01
CA MET A 25 -9.17 -1.92 -7.02
C MET A 25 -10.14 -2.98 -6.51
N PHE A 26 -10.32 -3.12 -5.20
CA PHE A 26 -11.11 -4.18 -4.58
C PHE A 26 -12.57 -3.80 -4.29
N PHE A 27 -12.92 -2.51 -4.29
CA PHE A 27 -14.27 -2.05 -3.95
C PHE A 27 -15.30 -2.14 -5.09
N GLU A 28 -14.90 -2.54 -6.29
CA GLU A 28 -15.83 -2.77 -7.39
C GLU A 28 -16.73 -3.99 -7.11
N LYS A 29 -18.00 -3.94 -7.55
CA LYS A 29 -19.03 -4.91 -7.17
C LYS A 29 -18.69 -6.37 -7.50
N ASP A 30 -18.03 -6.59 -8.61
CA ASP A 30 -17.61 -7.92 -9.07
C ASP A 30 -16.36 -8.45 -8.34
N ARG A 31 -15.60 -7.56 -7.70
CA ARG A 31 -14.36 -7.88 -6.99
C ARG A 31 -14.57 -8.04 -5.49
N ILE A 32 -15.42 -7.19 -4.91
CA ILE A 32 -15.66 -7.20 -3.45
C ILE A 32 -16.18 -8.56 -2.96
N ALA A 33 -16.92 -9.28 -3.82
CA ALA A 33 -17.41 -10.62 -3.48
C ALA A 33 -16.25 -11.61 -3.26
N ALA A 34 -15.24 -11.59 -4.12
CA ALA A 34 -14.07 -12.48 -4.00
C ALA A 34 -13.17 -12.09 -2.83
N ILE A 35 -13.04 -10.79 -2.52
CA ILE A 35 -12.33 -10.33 -1.31
C ILE A 35 -13.04 -10.82 -0.04
N ARG A 36 -14.36 -10.69 0.02
CA ARG A 36 -15.16 -11.17 1.14
C ARG A 36 -15.07 -12.69 1.30
N GLU A 37 -15.02 -13.43 0.19
CA GLU A 37 -14.77 -14.88 0.18
C GLU A 37 -13.40 -15.19 0.79
N MET A 38 -12.35 -14.51 0.37
CA MET A 38 -11.01 -14.64 0.92
C MET A 38 -10.97 -14.37 2.43
N ILE A 39 -11.64 -13.29 2.88
CA ILE A 39 -11.71 -12.94 4.31
C ILE A 39 -12.45 -14.00 5.13
N CYS A 40 -13.48 -14.61 4.57
CA CYS A 40 -14.31 -15.61 5.24
C CYS A 40 -13.77 -17.04 5.11
N SER A 41 -12.64 -17.24 4.47
CA SER A 41 -12.01 -18.56 4.28
C SER A 41 -11.40 -19.06 5.60
N ASP A 42 -11.61 -20.35 5.88
CA ASP A 42 -11.08 -20.99 7.08
C ASP A 42 -9.68 -21.60 6.84
N THR A 43 -9.36 -21.94 5.60
CA THR A 43 -8.09 -22.59 5.21
C THR A 43 -7.28 -21.74 4.24
N VAL A 44 -5.97 -22.04 4.14
CA VAL A 44 -5.08 -21.39 3.14
C VAL A 44 -5.56 -21.72 1.71
N GLU A 45 -5.97 -22.96 1.46
CA GLU A 45 -6.44 -23.39 0.15
C GLU A 45 -7.69 -22.63 -0.29
N GLU A 46 -8.67 -22.45 0.60
CA GLU A 46 -9.84 -21.61 0.32
C GLU A 46 -9.46 -20.16 0.02
N ARG A 47 -8.52 -19.58 0.78
CA ARG A 47 -8.02 -18.22 0.51
C ARG A 47 -7.33 -18.13 -0.83
N GLU A 48 -6.48 -19.09 -1.18
CA GLU A 48 -5.80 -19.13 -2.48
C GLU A 48 -6.80 -19.25 -3.63
N ASN A 49 -7.85 -20.06 -3.46
CA ASN A 49 -8.94 -20.18 -4.45
C ASN A 49 -9.71 -18.86 -4.65
N ALA A 50 -9.99 -18.14 -3.58
CA ALA A 50 -10.61 -16.81 -3.66
C ALA A 50 -9.67 -15.79 -4.30
N LEU A 51 -8.39 -15.77 -3.93
CA LEU A 51 -7.38 -14.89 -4.49
C LEU A 51 -7.13 -15.15 -5.98
N ALA A 52 -7.24 -16.40 -6.43
CA ALA A 52 -7.14 -16.77 -7.84
C ALA A 52 -8.23 -16.13 -8.73
N LYS A 53 -9.39 -15.79 -8.15
CA LYS A 53 -10.45 -15.03 -8.85
C LYS A 53 -10.09 -13.55 -8.99
N ILE A 54 -9.33 -12.99 -8.04
CA ILE A 54 -8.94 -11.58 -7.98
C ILE A 54 -7.72 -11.31 -8.85
N GLU A 55 -6.74 -12.22 -8.88
CA GLU A 55 -5.46 -12.05 -9.58
C GLU A 55 -5.61 -11.57 -11.03
N PRO A 56 -6.44 -12.18 -11.90
CA PRO A 56 -6.58 -11.72 -13.29
C PRO A 56 -7.22 -10.34 -13.41
N MET A 57 -8.07 -9.95 -12.47
CA MET A 57 -8.69 -8.63 -12.46
C MET A 57 -7.64 -7.57 -12.10
N GLN A 58 -6.87 -7.81 -11.05
CA GLN A 58 -5.82 -6.92 -10.61
C GLN A 58 -4.67 -6.83 -11.63
N GLN A 59 -4.33 -7.95 -12.28
CA GLN A 59 -3.37 -7.95 -13.37
C GLN A 59 -3.80 -7.01 -14.51
N LYS A 60 -5.06 -7.04 -14.92
CA LYS A 60 -5.59 -6.13 -15.96
C LYS A 60 -5.51 -4.66 -15.56
N ASP A 61 -5.75 -4.35 -14.29
CA ASP A 61 -5.61 -2.99 -13.78
C ASP A 61 -4.16 -2.50 -13.88
N PHE A 62 -3.21 -3.35 -13.48
CA PHE A 62 -1.79 -3.02 -13.59
C PHE A 62 -1.33 -2.95 -15.05
N GLU A 63 -1.83 -3.82 -15.93
CA GLU A 63 -1.54 -3.71 -17.37
C GLU A 63 -1.99 -2.35 -17.92
N ALA A 64 -3.21 -1.95 -17.62
CA ALA A 64 -3.73 -0.67 -18.05
C ALA A 64 -2.96 0.53 -17.46
N LEU A 65 -2.49 0.39 -16.21
CA LEU A 65 -1.66 1.40 -15.56
C LEU A 65 -0.28 1.52 -16.24
N TYR A 66 0.41 0.40 -16.48
CA TYR A 66 1.70 0.39 -17.17
C TYR A 66 1.60 0.87 -18.61
N GLU A 67 0.51 0.53 -19.32
CA GLU A 67 0.26 1.07 -20.66
C GLU A 67 0.15 2.59 -20.67
N ALA A 68 -0.66 3.14 -19.76
CA ALA A 68 -0.83 4.58 -19.63
C ALA A 68 0.48 5.30 -19.28
N MET A 69 1.37 4.64 -18.55
CA MET A 69 2.64 5.21 -18.11
C MET A 69 3.80 5.02 -19.10
N GLU A 70 3.67 4.13 -20.12
CA GLU A 70 4.63 3.98 -21.24
C GLU A 70 6.10 3.83 -20.79
N GLY A 71 6.33 3.11 -19.69
CA GLY A 71 7.67 2.86 -19.14
C GLY A 71 8.13 3.83 -18.05
N TYR A 72 7.36 4.87 -17.74
CA TYR A 72 7.61 5.66 -16.53
C TYR A 72 7.40 4.83 -15.26
N GLY A 73 8.09 5.20 -14.17
CA GLY A 73 8.03 4.51 -12.89
C GLY A 73 6.62 4.45 -12.28
N VAL A 74 6.28 3.30 -11.75
CA VAL A 74 5.01 3.09 -11.04
C VAL A 74 5.29 2.35 -9.75
N THR A 75 5.10 3.05 -8.62
CA THR A 75 5.23 2.45 -7.29
C THR A 75 3.88 1.89 -6.85
N ILE A 76 3.80 0.58 -6.72
CA ILE A 76 2.59 -0.16 -6.36
C ILE A 76 2.67 -0.54 -4.88
N ARG A 77 1.80 0.05 -4.07
CA ARG A 77 1.66 -0.30 -2.66
C ARG A 77 0.78 -1.54 -2.52
N TYR A 78 1.27 -2.54 -1.78
CA TYR A 78 0.47 -3.70 -1.45
C TYR A 78 -0.67 -3.34 -0.50
N LEU A 79 -1.63 -4.27 -0.36
CA LEU A 79 -2.84 -4.08 0.44
C LEU A 79 -2.50 -3.53 1.83
N ASP A 80 -3.07 -2.37 2.14
CA ASP A 80 -2.78 -1.65 3.37
C ASP A 80 -3.95 -1.64 4.38
N PRO A 81 -5.21 -1.39 3.98
CA PRO A 81 -6.31 -1.32 4.93
C PRO A 81 -6.58 -2.64 5.66
N PRO A 82 -7.10 -2.58 6.88
CA PRO A 82 -7.51 -3.77 7.62
C PRO A 82 -8.72 -4.43 6.95
N LEU A 83 -8.86 -5.76 7.14
CA LEU A 83 -9.85 -6.55 6.42
C LEU A 83 -11.30 -6.19 6.76
N HIS A 84 -11.56 -5.60 7.93
CA HIS A 84 -12.93 -5.21 8.31
C HIS A 84 -13.52 -4.12 7.39
N GLU A 85 -12.69 -3.35 6.67
CA GLU A 85 -13.20 -2.34 5.71
C GLU A 85 -13.89 -2.95 4.49
N PHE A 86 -13.63 -4.22 4.19
CA PHE A 86 -14.18 -4.91 3.02
C PHE A 86 -15.44 -5.72 3.32
N VAL A 87 -15.74 -6.00 4.59
CA VAL A 87 -16.90 -6.82 4.97
C VAL A 87 -18.18 -5.99 5.03
N PRO A 88 -19.34 -6.62 4.77
CA PRO A 88 -20.62 -5.91 4.79
C PRO A 88 -21.06 -5.55 6.21
N THR A 89 -21.76 -4.43 6.33
CA THR A 89 -22.42 -3.98 7.57
C THR A 89 -23.92 -4.24 7.56
N GLU A 90 -24.53 -4.27 6.37
CA GLU A 90 -25.97 -4.43 6.20
C GLU A 90 -26.39 -5.91 6.29
N GLU A 91 -27.47 -6.19 7.01
CA GLU A 91 -28.00 -7.54 7.24
C GLU A 91 -28.28 -8.32 5.94
N ALA A 92 -28.81 -7.62 4.93
CA ALA A 92 -29.10 -8.23 3.63
C ALA A 92 -27.83 -8.71 2.92
N ASP A 93 -26.75 -7.92 2.98
CA ASP A 93 -25.46 -8.26 2.36
C ASP A 93 -24.74 -9.35 3.15
N ILE A 94 -24.86 -9.34 4.49
CA ILE A 94 -24.34 -10.43 5.35
C ILE A 94 -25.01 -11.76 5.00
N LYS A 95 -26.33 -11.75 4.76
CA LYS A 95 -27.06 -12.95 4.35
C LYS A 95 -26.63 -13.43 2.99
N LEU A 96 -26.49 -12.54 2.01
CA LEU A 96 -25.97 -12.88 0.67
C LEU A 96 -24.57 -13.50 0.75
N LEU A 97 -23.70 -12.93 1.59
CA LEU A 97 -22.35 -13.47 1.81
C LEU A 97 -22.43 -14.86 2.46
N ALA A 98 -23.29 -15.07 3.46
CA ALA A 98 -23.49 -16.35 4.12
C ALA A 98 -23.94 -17.43 3.12
N ASP A 99 -24.95 -17.12 2.31
CA ASP A 99 -25.48 -18.02 1.29
C ASP A 99 -24.39 -18.38 0.25
N SER A 100 -23.59 -17.41 -0.18
CA SER A 100 -22.52 -17.62 -1.16
C SER A 100 -21.36 -18.48 -0.62
N GLN A 101 -21.11 -18.45 0.69
CA GLN A 101 -20.02 -19.17 1.35
C GLN A 101 -20.47 -20.52 1.94
N GLY A 102 -21.76 -20.87 1.85
CA GLY A 102 -22.31 -22.05 2.51
C GLY A 102 -22.20 -22.01 4.04
N LYS A 103 -22.12 -20.79 4.61
CA LYS A 103 -22.03 -20.53 6.04
C LYS A 103 -23.36 -19.99 6.58
N THR A 104 -23.55 -20.09 7.88
CA THR A 104 -24.71 -19.45 8.52
C THR A 104 -24.46 -17.95 8.67
N VAL A 105 -25.54 -17.17 8.72
CA VAL A 105 -25.49 -15.71 9.01
C VAL A 105 -24.73 -15.44 10.31
N GLU A 106 -24.93 -16.29 11.33
CA GLU A 106 -24.26 -16.16 12.63
C GLU A 106 -22.74 -16.39 12.51
N GLN A 107 -22.31 -17.38 11.71
CA GLN A 107 -20.89 -17.60 11.45
C GLN A 107 -20.25 -16.37 10.77
N ILE A 108 -20.89 -15.81 9.76
CA ILE A 108 -20.39 -14.58 9.11
C ILE A 108 -20.35 -13.40 10.07
N LYS A 109 -21.39 -13.20 10.90
CA LYS A 109 -21.38 -12.15 11.93
C LYS A 109 -20.24 -12.32 12.93
N ASN A 110 -19.94 -13.54 13.34
CA ASN A 110 -18.83 -13.84 14.24
C ASN A 110 -17.46 -13.54 13.57
N ILE A 111 -17.29 -13.86 12.28
CA ILE A 111 -16.08 -13.48 11.53
C ILE A 111 -15.96 -11.96 11.48
N ILE A 112 -17.01 -11.24 11.08
CA ILE A 112 -17.02 -9.77 11.03
C ILE A 112 -16.68 -9.17 12.41
N ALA A 113 -17.28 -9.67 13.47
CA ALA A 113 -17.02 -9.22 14.82
C ALA A 113 -15.58 -9.46 15.27
N SER A 114 -14.97 -10.57 14.84
CA SER A 114 -13.56 -10.88 15.16
C SER A 114 -12.56 -9.97 14.43
N LEU A 115 -12.97 -9.34 13.33
CA LEU A 115 -12.15 -8.40 12.57
C LEU A 115 -12.25 -6.97 13.11
N HIS A 116 -13.19 -6.70 14.03
CA HIS A 116 -13.38 -5.36 14.58
C HIS A 116 -12.18 -4.95 15.43
N GLU A 117 -11.62 -3.80 15.12
CA GLU A 117 -10.47 -3.23 15.81
C GLU A 117 -10.86 -1.92 16.52
N PHE A 118 -10.38 -1.73 17.75
CA PHE A 118 -10.60 -0.48 18.48
C PHE A 118 -9.86 0.71 17.86
N ASN A 119 -8.70 0.46 17.28
CA ASN A 119 -7.92 1.45 16.56
C ASN A 119 -7.37 0.84 15.26
N PRO A 120 -8.13 0.92 14.16
CA PRO A 120 -7.75 0.33 12.87
C PRO A 120 -6.41 0.83 12.32
N MET A 121 -6.04 2.09 12.61
CA MET A 121 -4.75 2.64 12.19
C MET A 121 -3.55 1.89 12.71
N MET A 122 -3.62 1.41 13.96
CA MET A 122 -2.56 0.67 14.62
C MET A 122 -2.83 -0.84 14.65
N GLY A 123 -3.80 -1.31 13.87
CA GLY A 123 -4.30 -2.66 13.88
C GLY A 123 -3.63 -3.62 12.90
N HIS A 124 -4.38 -4.63 12.50
CA HIS A 124 -3.96 -5.71 11.60
C HIS A 124 -4.11 -5.29 10.14
N ARG A 125 -3.16 -4.52 9.64
CA ARG A 125 -3.12 -3.95 8.28
C ARG A 125 -1.70 -3.97 7.70
N GLY A 126 -1.57 -3.63 6.43
CA GLY A 126 -0.28 -3.46 5.76
C GLY A 126 0.61 -4.71 5.80
N CYS A 127 1.88 -4.54 6.13
CA CYS A 127 2.83 -5.66 6.22
C CYS A 127 2.40 -6.72 7.24
N ARG A 128 1.65 -6.34 8.28
CA ARG A 128 1.13 -7.28 9.28
C ARG A 128 0.16 -8.28 8.67
N LEU A 129 -0.69 -7.84 7.71
CA LEU A 129 -1.53 -8.74 6.91
C LEU A 129 -0.67 -9.67 6.04
N ALA A 130 0.35 -9.14 5.38
CA ALA A 130 1.23 -9.92 4.53
C ALA A 130 2.06 -10.96 5.33
N VAL A 131 2.35 -10.68 6.60
CA VAL A 131 2.98 -11.65 7.52
C VAL A 131 2.01 -12.76 7.91
N THR A 132 0.76 -12.41 8.24
CA THR A 132 -0.27 -13.38 8.69
C THR A 132 -0.86 -14.17 7.51
N PHE A 133 -1.06 -13.52 6.38
CA PHE A 133 -1.66 -14.08 5.16
C PHE A 133 -0.74 -13.86 3.95
N PRO A 134 0.41 -14.57 3.88
CA PRO A 134 1.43 -14.36 2.84
C PRO A 134 0.91 -14.64 1.42
N GLU A 135 -0.14 -15.41 1.28
CA GLU A 135 -0.81 -15.69 0.01
C GLU A 135 -1.36 -14.43 -0.66
N ILE A 136 -1.73 -13.39 0.11
CA ILE A 136 -2.14 -12.09 -0.44
C ILE A 136 -0.97 -11.41 -1.15
N ALA A 137 0.19 -11.34 -0.50
CA ALA A 137 1.40 -10.76 -1.08
C ALA A 137 1.85 -11.55 -2.33
N LYS A 138 1.79 -12.89 -2.30
CA LYS A 138 2.08 -13.74 -3.46
C LYS A 138 1.15 -13.43 -4.64
N MET A 139 -0.15 -13.33 -4.40
CA MET A 139 -1.13 -13.00 -5.45
C MET A 139 -0.84 -11.62 -6.05
N GLN A 140 -0.64 -10.59 -5.22
CA GLN A 140 -0.34 -9.25 -5.71
C GLN A 140 0.97 -9.22 -6.50
N THR A 141 2.02 -9.93 -6.06
CA THR A 141 3.28 -10.07 -6.80
C THR A 141 3.06 -10.69 -8.17
N ARG A 142 2.27 -11.79 -8.25
CA ARG A 142 1.96 -12.43 -9.53
C ARG A 142 1.24 -11.47 -10.48
N ALA A 143 0.25 -10.74 -9.97
CA ALA A 143 -0.51 -9.78 -10.77
C ALA A 143 0.38 -8.65 -11.31
N VAL A 144 1.25 -8.07 -10.47
CA VAL A 144 2.19 -7.00 -10.84
C VAL A 144 3.19 -7.47 -11.89
N ILE A 145 3.89 -8.57 -11.63
CA ILE A 145 4.96 -9.05 -12.50
C ILE A 145 4.40 -9.53 -13.84
N LYS A 146 3.30 -10.29 -13.85
CA LYS A 146 2.66 -10.72 -15.09
C LYS A 146 2.17 -9.53 -15.93
N ALA A 147 1.60 -8.51 -15.30
CA ALA A 147 1.19 -7.29 -15.99
C ALA A 147 2.38 -6.56 -16.62
N ALA A 148 3.47 -6.38 -15.88
CA ALA A 148 4.68 -5.75 -16.37
C ALA A 148 5.28 -6.53 -17.56
N ILE A 149 5.33 -7.86 -17.50
CA ILE A 149 5.78 -8.71 -18.60
C ILE A 149 4.89 -8.54 -19.83
N ALA A 150 3.57 -8.63 -19.66
CA ALA A 150 2.61 -8.51 -20.75
C ALA A 150 2.74 -7.18 -21.48
N VAL A 151 2.82 -6.08 -20.73
CA VAL A 151 2.93 -4.73 -21.31
C VAL A 151 4.33 -4.48 -21.89
N SER A 152 5.40 -4.94 -21.25
CA SER A 152 6.76 -4.85 -21.80
C SER A 152 6.85 -5.49 -23.18
N ARG A 153 6.25 -6.67 -23.35
CA ARG A 153 6.22 -7.38 -24.65
C ARG A 153 5.35 -6.64 -25.69
N ARG A 154 4.19 -6.12 -25.27
CA ARG A 154 3.23 -5.45 -26.16
C ARG A 154 3.74 -4.11 -26.67
N LEU A 155 4.35 -3.32 -25.79
CA LEU A 155 4.89 -2.00 -26.15
C LEU A 155 6.37 -2.02 -26.57
N ASN A 156 7.06 -3.17 -26.46
CA ASN A 156 8.50 -3.29 -26.63
C ASN A 156 9.27 -2.25 -25.80
N THR A 157 8.84 -2.05 -24.56
CA THR A 157 9.37 -1.07 -23.62
C THR A 157 9.76 -1.78 -22.33
N LYS A 158 10.90 -1.43 -21.74
CA LYS A 158 11.30 -1.99 -20.44
C LYS A 158 10.46 -1.37 -19.34
N ILE A 159 9.72 -2.20 -18.60
CA ILE A 159 8.99 -1.81 -17.39
C ILE A 159 9.74 -2.38 -16.19
N THR A 160 10.00 -1.52 -15.22
CA THR A 160 10.62 -1.90 -13.94
C THR A 160 9.60 -1.69 -12.84
N PRO A 161 8.92 -2.75 -12.36
CA PRO A 161 7.97 -2.65 -11.26
C PRO A 161 8.63 -2.17 -9.97
N GLU A 162 7.99 -1.24 -9.28
CA GLU A 162 8.36 -0.83 -7.93
C GLU A 162 7.28 -1.31 -6.95
N ILE A 163 7.65 -2.24 -6.07
CA ILE A 163 6.74 -2.85 -5.10
C ILE A 163 7.01 -2.26 -3.73
N MET A 164 5.99 -1.65 -3.14
CA MET A 164 6.08 -0.97 -1.86
C MET A 164 5.33 -1.72 -0.77
N ILE A 165 6.06 -2.12 0.27
CA ILE A 165 5.50 -2.77 1.46
C ILE A 165 5.14 -1.70 2.48
N PRO A 166 3.84 -1.52 2.82
CA PRO A 166 3.41 -0.50 3.76
C PRO A 166 3.56 -0.92 5.22
N LEU A 167 3.56 0.04 6.11
CA LEU A 167 3.42 -0.12 7.57
C LEU A 167 4.57 -0.90 8.24
N VAL A 168 5.73 -0.92 7.64
CA VAL A 168 6.91 -1.58 8.21
C VAL A 168 7.41 -0.79 9.42
N GLY A 169 7.55 -1.46 10.56
CA GLY A 169 8.12 -0.90 11.80
C GLY A 169 9.39 -1.60 12.23
N GLU A 170 9.67 -2.80 11.72
CA GLU A 170 10.82 -3.64 12.04
C GLU A 170 11.42 -4.20 10.75
N VAL A 171 12.76 -4.21 10.64
CA VAL A 171 13.45 -4.71 9.44
C VAL A 171 13.09 -6.16 9.10
N LYS A 172 12.81 -6.97 10.11
CA LYS A 172 12.43 -8.38 9.93
C LYS A 172 11.06 -8.54 9.24
N GLU A 173 10.14 -7.61 9.44
CA GLU A 173 8.86 -7.57 8.72
C GLU A 173 9.11 -7.36 7.23
N LEU A 174 9.92 -6.36 6.89
CA LEU A 174 10.27 -6.08 5.50
C LEU A 174 10.97 -7.28 4.86
N LYS A 175 11.98 -7.83 5.53
CA LYS A 175 12.75 -8.98 5.04
C LYS A 175 11.86 -10.19 4.78
N TYR A 176 10.94 -10.50 5.69
CA TYR A 176 10.01 -11.62 5.54
C TYR A 176 9.12 -11.46 4.32
N VAL A 177 8.47 -10.29 4.18
CA VAL A 177 7.57 -10.03 3.04
C VAL A 177 8.35 -9.90 1.74
N LYS A 178 9.52 -9.22 1.75
CA LYS A 178 10.41 -9.11 0.57
C LYS A 178 10.83 -10.48 0.05
N ASN A 179 11.19 -11.43 0.92
CA ASN A 179 11.55 -12.78 0.49
C ASN A 179 10.40 -13.45 -0.29
N ILE A 180 9.16 -13.34 0.20
CA ILE A 180 7.97 -13.86 -0.48
C ILE A 180 7.78 -13.21 -1.85
N VAL A 181 7.97 -11.89 -1.92
CA VAL A 181 7.88 -11.12 -3.18
C VAL A 181 8.95 -11.58 -4.15
N CYS A 182 10.21 -11.62 -3.71
CA CYS A 182 11.33 -12.00 -4.57
C CYS A 182 11.21 -13.44 -5.08
N GLU A 183 10.93 -14.41 -4.20
CA GLU A 183 10.73 -15.81 -4.60
C GLU A 183 9.62 -15.94 -5.67
N THR A 184 8.50 -15.25 -5.47
CA THR A 184 7.37 -15.28 -6.40
C THR A 184 7.70 -14.58 -7.73
N ALA A 185 8.33 -13.42 -7.68
CA ALA A 185 8.70 -12.66 -8.87
C ALA A 185 9.76 -13.38 -9.71
N ASP A 186 10.83 -13.87 -9.07
CA ASP A 186 11.95 -14.55 -9.73
C ASP A 186 11.51 -15.84 -10.41
N GLU A 187 10.58 -16.60 -9.77
CA GLU A 187 9.99 -17.79 -10.38
C GLU A 187 9.26 -17.43 -11.68
N ILE A 188 8.43 -16.39 -11.68
CA ILE A 188 7.69 -15.96 -12.87
C ILE A 188 8.64 -15.48 -13.97
N ILE A 189 9.57 -14.59 -13.63
CA ILE A 189 10.54 -14.03 -14.57
C ILE A 189 11.35 -15.15 -15.24
N LYS A 190 11.79 -16.14 -14.45
CA LYS A 190 12.51 -17.32 -14.95
C LYS A 190 11.65 -18.17 -15.88
N ASN A 191 10.40 -18.46 -15.49
CA ASN A 191 9.48 -19.29 -16.28
C ASN A 191 9.10 -18.63 -17.61
N GLU A 192 8.96 -17.29 -17.59
CA GLU A 192 8.68 -16.49 -18.80
C GLU A 192 9.92 -16.20 -19.64
N ASN A 193 11.12 -16.59 -19.18
CA ASN A 193 12.40 -16.40 -19.85
C ASN A 193 12.61 -14.96 -20.36
N ILE A 194 12.38 -13.98 -19.46
CA ILE A 194 12.49 -12.54 -19.75
C ILE A 194 13.57 -11.90 -18.88
N ASP A 195 14.30 -10.94 -19.45
CA ASP A 195 15.19 -10.07 -18.66
C ASP A 195 14.40 -8.90 -18.08
N MET A 196 13.99 -9.03 -16.83
CA MET A 196 13.23 -8.03 -16.09
C MET A 196 13.86 -7.76 -14.73
N THR A 197 13.97 -6.49 -14.39
CA THR A 197 14.34 -6.03 -13.05
C THR A 197 13.12 -5.44 -12.35
N TYR A 198 13.06 -5.54 -11.04
CA TYR A 198 12.05 -4.92 -10.19
C TYR A 198 12.70 -4.42 -8.91
N HIS A 199 12.04 -3.53 -8.20
CA HIS A 199 12.49 -2.98 -6.92
C HIS A 199 11.48 -3.28 -5.82
N VAL A 200 11.98 -3.61 -4.63
CA VAL A 200 11.16 -3.81 -3.44
C VAL A 200 11.59 -2.82 -2.37
N GLY A 201 10.74 -1.86 -2.07
CA GLY A 201 10.98 -0.86 -1.05
C GLY A 201 9.87 -0.83 -0.01
N THR A 202 9.93 0.18 0.83
CA THR A 202 8.94 0.32 1.91
C THR A 202 8.46 1.75 2.07
N MET A 203 7.30 1.88 2.71
CA MET A 203 6.81 3.16 3.19
C MET A 203 7.40 3.45 4.57
N ILE A 204 8.07 4.61 4.71
CA ILE A 204 8.50 5.12 6.01
C ILE A 204 7.37 5.98 6.56
N GLU A 205 6.55 5.39 7.39
CA GLU A 205 5.33 6.00 7.93
C GLU A 205 5.12 5.74 9.43
N ILE A 206 5.93 4.84 9.99
CA ILE A 206 5.96 4.57 11.42
C ILE A 206 7.20 5.27 12.02
N PRO A 207 7.07 6.03 13.12
CA PRO A 207 8.21 6.71 13.74
C PRO A 207 9.38 5.77 14.07
N ARG A 208 9.11 4.53 14.51
CA ARG A 208 10.14 3.54 14.75
C ARG A 208 10.94 3.22 13.47
N ALA A 209 10.27 3.10 12.33
CA ALA A 209 10.94 2.86 11.05
C ALA A 209 11.89 4.01 10.67
N ALA A 210 11.47 5.26 10.94
CA ALA A 210 12.34 6.41 10.72
C ALA A 210 13.57 6.41 11.62
N LEU A 211 13.43 5.97 12.88
CA LEU A 211 14.51 5.87 13.86
C LEU A 211 15.50 4.74 13.57
N THR A 212 15.07 3.68 12.87
CA THR A 212 15.88 2.50 12.52
C THR A 212 16.04 2.35 11.00
N ALA A 213 16.05 3.48 10.29
CA ALA A 213 16.09 3.49 8.83
C ALA A 213 17.42 2.94 8.25
N ASP A 214 18.49 2.99 9.02
CA ASP A 214 19.76 2.34 8.69
C ASP A 214 19.62 0.80 8.60
N GLU A 215 18.85 0.19 9.49
CA GLU A 215 18.59 -1.25 9.41
C GLU A 215 17.69 -1.59 8.23
N ILE A 216 16.61 -0.81 8.03
CA ILE A 216 15.63 -1.02 6.97
C ILE A 216 16.27 -0.81 5.58
N ALA A 217 17.19 0.16 5.43
CA ALA A 217 17.90 0.45 4.19
C ALA A 217 18.79 -0.69 3.68
N LYS A 218 19.16 -1.64 4.53
CA LYS A 218 19.89 -2.85 4.10
C LYS A 218 19.03 -3.80 3.27
N GLU A 219 17.72 -3.73 3.45
CA GLU A 219 16.76 -4.59 2.77
C GLU A 219 15.93 -3.85 1.72
N ALA A 220 15.79 -2.53 1.80
CA ALA A 220 14.95 -1.74 0.91
C ALA A 220 15.73 -1.16 -0.27
N ASP A 221 15.15 -1.22 -1.47
CA ASP A 221 15.67 -0.58 -2.66
C ASP A 221 15.26 0.92 -2.72
N PHE A 222 14.16 1.28 -2.07
CA PHE A 222 13.70 2.66 -1.95
C PHE A 222 12.89 2.89 -0.68
N PHE A 223 12.82 4.17 -0.26
CA PHE A 223 11.90 4.65 0.77
C PHE A 223 10.88 5.60 0.15
N SER A 224 9.62 5.43 0.51
CA SER A 224 8.55 6.39 0.25
C SER A 224 8.00 6.90 1.58
N PHE A 225 8.09 8.19 1.84
CA PHE A 225 7.62 8.76 3.10
C PHE A 225 6.10 8.89 3.08
N GLY A 226 5.40 8.04 3.86
CA GLY A 226 3.95 8.08 4.10
C GLY A 226 3.63 9.13 5.16
N THR A 227 3.67 10.39 4.76
CA THR A 227 3.65 11.51 5.71
C THR A 227 2.33 11.66 6.48
N ASN A 228 1.22 11.13 5.97
CA ASN A 228 -0.06 11.14 6.70
C ASN A 228 0.03 10.28 7.97
N ASP A 229 0.40 9.00 7.83
CA ASP A 229 0.53 8.08 8.96
C ASP A 229 1.69 8.48 9.87
N LEU A 230 2.80 8.93 9.31
CA LEU A 230 3.92 9.44 10.09
C LEU A 230 3.51 10.64 10.95
N THR A 231 2.68 11.55 10.42
CA THR A 231 2.13 12.69 11.17
C THR A 231 1.21 12.21 12.29
N GLN A 232 0.25 11.33 11.99
CA GLN A 232 -0.69 10.81 12.98
C GLN A 232 0.04 10.17 14.17
N MET A 233 1.01 9.30 13.89
CA MET A 233 1.75 8.59 14.93
C MET A 233 2.74 9.47 15.69
N THR A 234 3.27 10.52 15.05
CA THR A 234 4.18 11.46 15.70
C THR A 234 3.43 12.42 16.63
N PHE A 235 2.26 12.92 16.20
CA PHE A 235 1.39 13.76 17.03
C PHE A 235 0.56 12.95 18.03
N GLY A 236 0.35 11.66 17.81
CA GLY A 236 -0.42 10.80 18.69
C GLY A 236 -1.94 11.01 18.60
N PHE A 237 -2.45 11.44 17.44
CA PHE A 237 -3.88 11.53 17.19
C PHE A 237 -4.25 11.11 15.76
N SER A 238 -5.46 10.57 15.62
CA SER A 238 -6.00 10.17 14.32
C SER A 238 -6.46 11.38 13.51
N ARG A 239 -6.21 11.39 12.21
CA ARG A 239 -6.74 12.36 11.26
C ARG A 239 -8.26 12.41 11.29
N ASP A 240 -8.91 11.25 11.38
CA ASP A 240 -10.37 11.13 11.36
C ASP A 240 -11.02 11.71 12.62
N ASP A 241 -10.34 11.64 13.76
CA ASP A 241 -10.80 12.18 15.03
C ASP A 241 -10.35 13.62 15.30
N ALA A 242 -9.32 14.09 14.65
CA ALA A 242 -8.70 15.39 14.90
C ALA A 242 -9.66 16.57 14.72
N GLY A 243 -10.63 16.45 13.82
CA GLY A 243 -11.67 17.46 13.61
C GLY A 243 -12.48 17.84 14.85
N LYS A 244 -12.49 16.97 15.85
CA LYS A 244 -13.20 17.22 17.14
C LYS A 244 -12.53 18.28 18.00
N PHE A 245 -11.21 18.53 17.84
CA PHE A 245 -10.47 19.45 18.69
C PHE A 245 -9.58 20.44 17.94
N LEU A 246 -9.17 20.17 16.71
CA LEU A 246 -8.25 21.03 15.96
C LEU A 246 -8.80 22.46 15.78
N GLY A 247 -10.13 22.64 15.63
CA GLY A 247 -10.74 23.96 15.58
C GLY A 247 -10.39 24.83 16.78
N ALA A 248 -10.46 24.26 17.99
CA ALA A 248 -10.07 24.98 19.21
C ALA A 248 -8.56 25.28 19.29
N TYR A 249 -7.73 24.44 18.68
CA TYR A 249 -6.28 24.66 18.58
C TYR A 249 -5.93 25.83 17.67
N TYR A 250 -6.65 25.99 16.56
CA TYR A 250 -6.49 27.15 15.65
C TYR A 250 -6.97 28.43 16.31
N ASP A 251 -8.13 28.43 16.94
CA ASP A 251 -8.67 29.58 17.65
C ASP A 251 -7.73 30.10 18.75
N LYS A 252 -7.08 29.16 19.43
CA LYS A 252 -6.13 29.45 20.51
C LYS A 252 -4.69 29.68 20.00
N LYS A 253 -4.45 29.61 18.69
CA LYS A 253 -3.13 29.76 18.05
C LYS A 253 -2.09 28.76 18.58
N ILE A 254 -2.52 27.55 18.97
CA ILE A 254 -1.62 26.45 19.35
C ILE A 254 -0.99 25.86 18.08
N TYR A 255 -1.79 25.66 17.03
CA TYR A 255 -1.33 25.33 15.68
C TYR A 255 -1.64 26.49 14.73
N GLU A 256 -0.68 26.82 13.86
CA GLU A 256 -0.85 27.83 12.81
C GLU A 256 -1.50 27.22 11.56
N ASN A 257 -1.23 25.95 11.29
CA ASN A 257 -1.71 25.22 10.13
C ASN A 257 -2.18 23.81 10.55
N ASP A 258 -2.99 23.21 9.70
CA ASP A 258 -3.34 21.80 9.79
C ASP A 258 -2.10 20.93 9.53
N PRO A 259 -1.66 20.09 10.48
CA PRO A 259 -0.49 19.25 10.31
C PRO A 259 -0.68 18.17 9.24
N PHE A 260 -1.91 17.92 8.78
CA PHE A 260 -2.19 17.01 7.68
C PHE A 260 -2.18 17.68 6.30
N ALA A 261 -2.39 19.01 6.26
CA ALA A 261 -2.31 19.78 5.03
C ALA A 261 -0.89 20.28 4.75
N LYS A 262 -0.15 20.64 5.81
CA LYS A 262 1.21 21.17 5.74
C LYS A 262 2.13 20.41 6.69
N LEU A 263 3.24 19.93 6.15
CA LEU A 263 4.20 19.10 6.90
C LEU A 263 4.72 19.85 8.13
N ASP A 264 4.62 19.24 9.30
CA ASP A 264 5.30 19.67 10.50
C ASP A 264 6.81 19.44 10.37
N GLN A 265 7.53 20.47 9.92
CA GLN A 265 8.98 20.40 9.71
C GLN A 265 9.77 20.24 11.01
N LYS A 266 9.18 20.62 12.19
CA LYS A 266 9.87 20.59 13.49
C LYS A 266 9.88 19.20 14.14
N GLY A 267 8.82 18.44 13.99
CA GLY A 267 8.67 17.08 14.54
C GLY A 267 8.78 16.04 13.45
N VAL A 268 7.75 15.93 12.60
CA VAL A 268 7.68 14.95 11.51
C VAL A 268 8.85 15.12 10.53
N GLY A 269 9.17 16.35 10.16
CA GLY A 269 10.29 16.66 9.27
C GLY A 269 11.64 16.22 9.81
N LYS A 270 11.85 16.21 11.14
CA LYS A 270 13.07 15.64 11.72
C LYS A 270 13.16 14.12 11.50
N LEU A 271 12.04 13.40 11.59
CA LEU A 271 12.00 11.97 11.31
C LEU A 271 12.29 11.70 9.83
N VAL A 272 11.70 12.48 8.92
CA VAL A 272 11.97 12.39 7.48
C VAL A 272 13.46 12.62 7.20
N LYS A 273 14.04 13.70 7.74
CA LYS A 273 15.47 14.00 7.57
C LYS A 273 16.38 12.90 8.16
N MET A 274 16.05 12.41 9.35
CA MET A 274 16.82 11.33 10.00
C MET A 274 16.79 10.07 9.14
N ALA A 275 15.61 9.63 8.70
CA ALA A 275 15.47 8.43 7.89
C ALA A 275 16.18 8.58 6.52
N SER A 276 16.10 9.77 5.92
CA SER A 276 16.81 10.05 4.66
C SER A 276 18.34 9.97 4.83
N THR A 277 18.86 10.53 5.92
CA THR A 277 20.29 10.51 6.22
C THR A 277 20.77 9.07 6.50
N LEU A 278 20.14 8.38 7.44
CA LEU A 278 20.47 6.99 7.81
C LEU A 278 20.33 6.04 6.61
N GLY A 279 19.30 6.23 5.81
CA GLY A 279 19.07 5.45 4.61
C GLY A 279 20.22 5.60 3.60
N ARG A 280 20.60 6.83 3.28
CA ARG A 280 21.70 7.12 2.33
C ARG A 280 23.09 6.77 2.85
N GLU A 281 23.33 6.89 4.15
CA GLU A 281 24.59 6.44 4.77
C GLU A 281 24.76 4.92 4.65
N THR A 282 23.65 4.17 4.75
CA THR A 282 23.66 2.70 4.65
C THR A 282 23.62 2.22 3.20
N ASN A 283 22.76 2.81 2.38
CA ASN A 283 22.61 2.51 0.95
C ASN A 283 22.67 3.81 0.16
N PRO A 284 23.86 4.21 -0.34
CA PRO A 284 24.03 5.46 -1.09
C PRO A 284 23.15 5.60 -2.33
N ASN A 285 22.68 4.47 -2.88
CA ASN A 285 21.85 4.41 -4.06
C ASN A 285 20.35 4.33 -3.74
N ILE A 286 19.97 4.40 -2.45
CA ILE A 286 18.55 4.30 -2.08
C ILE A 286 17.75 5.45 -2.70
N HIS A 287 16.70 5.10 -3.41
CA HIS A 287 15.79 6.08 -3.96
C HIS A 287 14.84 6.58 -2.85
N LEU A 288 14.63 7.89 -2.76
CA LEU A 288 13.78 8.53 -1.77
C LEU A 288 12.63 9.25 -2.45
N GLY A 289 11.42 8.99 -2.00
CA GLY A 289 10.20 9.63 -2.48
C GLY A 289 9.31 10.07 -1.33
N ILE A 290 8.37 10.95 -1.61
CA ILE A 290 7.30 11.34 -0.70
C ILE A 290 5.96 10.95 -1.32
N CYS A 291 5.06 10.43 -0.50
CA CYS A 291 3.68 10.20 -0.86
C CYS A 291 2.76 10.75 0.24
N GLY A 292 1.49 10.94 -0.09
CA GLY A 292 0.55 11.58 0.79
C GLY A 292 0.25 13.02 0.39
N GLU A 293 -0.59 13.70 1.17
CA GLU A 293 -1.11 15.02 0.82
C GLU A 293 -0.05 16.11 0.86
N HIS A 294 0.96 15.96 1.70
CA HIS A 294 2.08 16.90 1.79
C HIS A 294 2.88 17.00 0.49
N GLY A 295 2.86 15.98 -0.37
CA GLY A 295 3.43 16.04 -1.71
C GLY A 295 2.75 17.05 -2.65
N GLY A 296 1.57 17.56 -2.28
CA GLY A 296 0.85 18.62 -2.97
C GLY A 296 1.02 20.02 -2.37
N ASP A 297 1.65 20.14 -1.20
CA ASP A 297 1.91 21.44 -0.54
C ASP A 297 3.29 21.97 -0.93
N PRO A 298 3.39 23.18 -1.55
CA PRO A 298 4.66 23.72 -2.02
C PRO A 298 5.74 23.82 -0.94
N SER A 299 5.37 24.22 0.29
CA SER A 299 6.34 24.37 1.38
C SER A 299 6.86 23.03 1.92
N SER A 300 6.04 22.01 1.85
CA SER A 300 6.41 20.64 2.21
C SER A 300 7.32 20.02 1.18
N VAL A 301 7.02 20.24 -0.12
CA VAL A 301 7.87 19.80 -1.24
C VAL A 301 9.24 20.49 -1.21
N GLU A 302 9.27 21.80 -0.97
CA GLU A 302 10.54 22.56 -0.83
C GLU A 302 11.40 22.03 0.32
N PHE A 303 10.78 21.60 1.42
CA PHE A 303 11.49 20.99 2.54
C PHE A 303 12.09 19.63 2.19
N CYS A 304 11.37 18.81 1.43
CA CYS A 304 11.79 17.46 1.05
C CYS A 304 12.82 17.46 -0.06
#